data_9ccb5bec8dd0bf7a18c69515b91ff677
#
_entry.id   9ccb5bec8dd0bf7a18c69515b91ff677
#
_cell.length_a   1.000
_cell.length_b   1.000
_cell.length_c   1.000
_cell.angle_alpha   90.00
_cell.angle_beta   90.00
_cell.angle_gamma   90.00
#
_symmetry.space_group_name_H-M   'P 1'
#
loop_
_entity.id
_entity.type
_entity.pdbx_description
1 polymer ?
#
loop_
_entity_poly.entity_id
_entity_poly.type
_entity_poly.pdbx_seq_one_letter_code
_entity_poly.pdbx_strand_id
1 'polypeptide(L)'
;MMKMSDLAKQILIHYGLRHQKSKAIEELAELIVALQKDLLVEKEGLSREAKEEIADVHIMLMQLLDNESDKEEVSCIVHKKLKRQIRRIKRESS
;
A
#
# COMPACT_ATOMS: atom_id res chain seq x y z
N MET A 1 6.65 17.19 17.68
CA MET A 1 6.44 16.86 16.25
C MET A 1 5.31 15.86 16.09
N MET A 2 4.40 16.11 15.20
CA MET A 2 3.28 15.17 14.94
C MET A 2 3.77 13.91 14.25
N LYS A 3 3.25 12.77 14.69
CA LYS A 3 3.53 11.49 14.03
C LYS A 3 2.81 11.42 12.69
N MET A 4 3.34 10.65 11.75
CA MET A 4 2.69 10.42 10.46
C MET A 4 1.28 9.86 10.63
N SER A 5 1.08 8.96 11.60
CA SER A 5 -0.25 8.41 11.89
C SER A 5 -1.26 9.49 12.31
N ASP A 6 -0.81 10.50 13.05
CA ASP A 6 -1.69 11.59 13.48
C ASP A 6 -2.08 12.48 12.29
N LEU A 7 -1.13 12.74 11.40
CA LEU A 7 -1.38 13.51 10.18
C LEU A 7 -2.36 12.77 9.27
N ALA A 8 -2.15 11.47 9.08
CA ALA A 8 -3.05 10.63 8.27
C ALA A 8 -4.46 10.64 8.85
N LYS A 9 -4.59 10.56 10.18
CA LYS A 9 -5.89 10.59 10.85
C LYS A 9 -6.62 11.91 10.64
N GLN A 10 -5.92 13.03 10.70
CA GLN A 10 -6.52 14.35 10.45
C GLN A 10 -7.08 14.43 9.03
N ILE A 11 -6.36 13.90 8.06
CA ILE A 11 -6.79 13.90 6.67
C ILE A 11 -8.04 13.01 6.51
N LEU A 12 -8.02 11.83 7.12
CA LEU A 12 -9.16 10.92 7.10
C LEU A 12 -10.41 11.56 7.70
N ILE A 13 -10.27 12.24 8.84
CA ILE A 13 -11.38 12.91 9.51
C ILE A 13 -11.96 14.01 8.63
N HIS A 14 -11.09 14.77 7.96
CA HIS A 14 -11.52 15.87 7.10
C HIS A 14 -12.36 15.39 5.92
N TYR A 15 -11.89 14.37 5.19
CA TYR A 15 -12.55 13.90 3.98
C TYR A 15 -13.57 12.80 4.20
N GLY A 16 -13.40 12.00 5.24
CA GLY A 16 -14.24 10.84 5.54
C GLY A 16 -13.79 9.58 4.83
N LEU A 17 -14.15 8.44 5.40
CA LEU A 17 -13.71 7.12 4.92
C LEU A 17 -14.17 6.83 3.48
N ARG A 18 -15.42 7.16 3.16
CA ARG A 18 -15.96 6.91 1.82
C ARG A 18 -15.15 7.63 0.74
N HIS A 19 -14.87 8.92 0.98
CA HIS A 19 -14.06 9.73 0.07
C HIS A 19 -12.67 9.13 -0.07
N GLN A 20 -12.05 8.74 1.04
CA GLN A 20 -10.69 8.23 1.04
C GLN A 20 -10.58 6.83 0.43
N LYS A 21 -11.61 6.01 0.49
CA LYS A 21 -11.65 4.74 -0.27
C LYS A 21 -11.58 5.02 -1.78
N SER A 22 -12.35 6.00 -2.23
CA SER A 22 -12.34 6.41 -3.64
C SER A 22 -10.98 6.98 -4.06
N LYS A 23 -10.39 7.80 -3.20
CA LYS A 23 -9.06 8.36 -3.44
C LYS A 23 -7.99 7.27 -3.50
N ALA A 24 -8.08 6.27 -2.62
CA ALA A 24 -7.17 5.13 -2.63
C ALA A 24 -7.22 4.37 -3.96
N ILE A 25 -8.40 4.21 -4.54
CA ILE A 25 -8.56 3.56 -5.84
C ILE A 25 -7.81 4.36 -6.92
N GLU A 26 -7.92 5.69 -6.91
CA GLU A 26 -7.20 6.55 -7.86
C GLU A 26 -5.68 6.39 -7.70
N GLU A 27 -5.17 6.42 -6.46
CA GLU A 27 -3.74 6.31 -6.21
C GLU A 27 -3.20 4.94 -6.60
N LEU A 28 -3.97 3.87 -6.37
CA LEU A 28 -3.61 2.52 -6.80
C LEU A 28 -3.51 2.43 -8.32
N ALA A 29 -4.45 3.06 -9.04
CA ALA A 29 -4.43 3.08 -10.49
C ALA A 29 -3.19 3.82 -11.01
N GLU A 30 -2.81 4.93 -10.40
CA GLU A 30 -1.61 5.68 -10.76
C GLU A 30 -0.34 4.86 -10.52
N LEU A 31 -0.29 4.09 -9.44
CA LEU A 31 0.83 3.19 -9.18
C LEU A 31 0.94 2.10 -10.25
N ILE A 32 -0.19 1.55 -10.67
CA ILE A 32 -0.21 0.55 -11.77
C ILE A 32 0.45 1.14 -13.01
N VAL A 33 0.07 2.35 -13.40
CA VAL A 33 0.62 3.01 -14.59
C VAL A 33 2.14 3.23 -14.43
N ALA A 34 2.58 3.71 -13.28
CA ALA A 34 4.00 3.97 -13.04
C ALA A 34 4.84 2.67 -13.12
N LEU A 35 4.34 1.59 -12.54
CA LEU A 35 5.03 0.29 -12.61
C LEU A 35 5.07 -0.28 -14.02
N GLN A 36 3.99 -0.11 -14.79
CA GLN A 36 3.96 -0.53 -16.19
C GLN A 36 5.00 0.24 -17.04
N LYS A 37 5.14 1.54 -16.80
CA LYS A 37 6.16 2.35 -17.47
C LYS A 37 7.57 1.83 -17.14
N ASP A 38 7.83 1.52 -15.88
CA ASP A 38 9.13 0.97 -15.47
C ASP A 38 9.43 -0.35 -16.18
N LEU A 39 8.43 -1.23 -16.30
CA LEU A 39 8.58 -2.51 -17.02
C LEU A 39 8.84 -2.30 -18.51
N LEU A 40 8.18 -1.34 -19.14
CA LEU A 40 8.34 -1.06 -20.57
C LEU A 40 9.74 -0.59 -20.93
N VAL A 41 10.39 0.15 -20.03
CA VAL A 41 11.77 0.63 -20.24
C VAL A 41 12.81 -0.26 -19.56
N GLU A 42 12.38 -1.41 -19.06
CA GLU A 42 13.25 -2.36 -18.37
C GLU A 42 14.08 -1.71 -17.26
N LYS A 43 13.43 -0.85 -16.49
CA LYS A 43 14.05 -0.11 -15.39
C LYS A 43 14.51 -1.07 -14.30
N GLU A 44 15.78 -1.01 -13.92
CA GLU A 44 16.26 -1.70 -12.74
C GLU A 44 15.83 -0.91 -11.49
N GLY A 45 15.20 -1.60 -10.54
CA GLY A 45 14.66 -0.95 -9.36
C GLY A 45 13.42 -0.14 -9.71
N LEU A 46 13.21 0.95 -8.99
CA LEU A 46 12.02 1.79 -9.12
C LEU A 46 12.40 3.19 -9.61
N SER A 47 11.64 3.68 -10.57
CA SER A 47 11.74 5.08 -11.01
C SER A 47 11.31 6.03 -9.89
N ARG A 48 11.67 7.29 -10.01
CA ARG A 48 11.21 8.34 -9.09
C ARG A 48 9.68 8.43 -9.08
N GLU A 49 9.05 8.34 -10.26
CA GLU A 49 7.59 8.34 -10.39
C GLU A 49 6.97 7.19 -9.60
N ALA A 50 7.50 5.97 -9.77
CA ALA A 50 7.00 4.80 -9.04
C ALA A 50 7.12 4.99 -7.52
N LYS A 51 8.23 5.55 -7.05
CA LYS A 51 8.43 5.81 -5.62
C LYS A 51 7.42 6.83 -5.08
N GLU A 52 7.12 7.87 -5.83
CA GLU A 52 6.12 8.86 -5.44
C GLU A 52 4.72 8.24 -5.35
N GLU A 53 4.36 7.39 -6.32
CA GLU A 53 3.07 6.71 -6.29
C GLU A 53 2.99 5.69 -5.17
N ILE A 54 4.08 5.01 -4.84
CA ILE A 54 4.13 4.11 -3.67
C ILE A 54 3.89 4.91 -2.38
N ALA A 55 4.50 6.10 -2.29
CA ALA A 55 4.29 6.97 -1.12
C ALA A 55 2.82 7.37 -0.99
N ASP A 56 2.17 7.74 -2.10
CA ASP A 56 0.76 8.11 -2.10
C ASP A 56 -0.13 6.95 -1.67
N VAL A 57 0.14 5.74 -2.20
CA VAL A 57 -0.61 4.53 -1.80
C VAL A 57 -0.38 4.23 -0.32
N HIS A 58 0.86 4.37 0.16
CA HIS A 58 1.18 4.15 1.57
C HIS A 58 0.36 5.07 2.48
N ILE A 59 0.26 6.36 2.12
CA ILE A 59 -0.55 7.33 2.85
C ILE A 59 -2.02 6.88 2.89
N MET A 60 -2.55 6.40 1.78
CA MET A 60 -3.93 5.91 1.73
C MET A 60 -4.13 4.68 2.62
N LEU A 61 -3.17 3.75 2.60
CA LEU A 61 -3.25 2.55 3.44
C LEU A 61 -3.23 2.92 4.93
N MET A 62 -2.43 3.90 5.32
CA MET A 62 -2.41 4.40 6.70
C MET A 62 -3.78 4.91 7.13
N GLN A 63 -4.48 5.60 6.24
CA GLN A 63 -5.81 6.14 6.53
C GLN A 63 -6.87 5.03 6.60
N LEU A 64 -6.83 4.08 5.66
CA LEU A 64 -7.79 2.96 5.64
C LEU A 64 -7.64 2.08 6.88
N LEU A 65 -6.43 1.94 7.40
CA LEU A 65 -6.13 1.16 8.60
C LEU A 65 -5.99 2.09 9.82
N ASP A 66 -7.00 2.91 10.05
CA ASP A 66 -6.96 3.90 11.12
C ASP A 66 -7.03 3.31 12.53
N ASN A 67 -7.84 2.26 12.73
CA ASN A 67 -8.02 1.67 14.05
C ASN A 67 -7.09 0.47 14.30
N GLU A 68 -6.76 0.26 15.58
CA GLU A 68 -5.83 -0.81 15.97
C GLU A 68 -6.35 -2.20 15.66
N SER A 69 -7.65 -2.43 15.78
CA SER A 69 -8.25 -3.73 15.49
C SER A 69 -8.03 -4.13 14.03
N ASP A 70 -8.29 -3.22 13.10
CA ASP A 70 -8.08 -3.48 11.66
C ASP A 70 -6.61 -3.65 11.34
N LYS A 71 -5.72 -2.86 11.95
CA LYS A 71 -4.27 -3.00 11.76
C LYS A 71 -3.78 -4.37 12.17
N GLU A 72 -4.20 -4.85 13.35
CA GLU A 72 -3.82 -6.17 13.86
C GLU A 72 -4.35 -7.29 12.96
N GLU A 73 -5.60 -7.18 12.54
CA GLU A 73 -6.24 -8.16 11.68
C GLU A 73 -5.51 -8.28 10.33
N VAL A 74 -5.23 -7.13 9.70
CA VAL A 74 -4.52 -7.11 8.42
C VAL A 74 -3.08 -7.62 8.59
N SER A 75 -2.40 -7.22 9.67
CA SER A 75 -1.05 -7.71 9.96
C SER A 75 -1.00 -9.24 10.08
N CYS A 76 -2.00 -9.82 10.75
CA CYS A 76 -2.15 -11.26 10.89
C CYS A 76 -2.33 -11.94 9.54
N ILE A 77 -3.19 -11.36 8.70
CA ILE A 77 -3.45 -11.86 7.34
C ILE A 77 -2.17 -11.81 6.50
N VAL A 78 -1.43 -10.70 6.56
CA VAL A 78 -0.16 -10.54 5.84
C VAL A 78 0.81 -11.65 6.23
N HIS A 79 0.97 -11.91 7.53
CA HIS A 79 1.87 -12.94 8.03
C HIS A 79 1.51 -14.33 7.47
N LYS A 80 0.24 -14.68 7.51
CA LYS A 80 -0.24 -15.97 6.98
C LYS A 80 0.01 -16.10 5.48
N LYS A 81 -0.23 -15.02 4.73
CA LYS A 81 -0.01 -15.00 3.27
C LYS A 81 1.47 -15.13 2.92
N LEU A 82 2.34 -14.46 3.67
CA LEU A 82 3.79 -14.57 3.46
C LEU A 82 4.27 -15.99 3.71
N LYS A 83 3.84 -16.62 4.79
CA LYS A 83 4.18 -18.03 5.07
C LYS A 83 3.70 -18.95 3.95
N ARG A 84 2.49 -18.72 3.43
CA ARG A 84 1.95 -19.51 2.33
C ARG A 84 2.80 -19.38 1.08
N GLN A 85 3.26 -18.17 0.77
CA GLN A 85 4.13 -17.92 -0.38
C GLN A 85 5.49 -18.63 -0.23
N ILE A 86 6.07 -18.60 0.96
CA ILE A 86 7.34 -19.32 1.22
C ILE A 86 7.17 -20.83 1.03
N ARG A 87 6.05 -21.39 1.53
CA ARG A 87 5.76 -22.81 1.31
C ARG A 87 5.62 -23.15 -0.18
N ARG A 88 4.98 -22.25 -0.94
CA ARG A 88 4.80 -22.41 -2.39
C ARG A 88 6.15 -22.40 -3.11
N ILE A 89 7.02 -21.47 -2.77
CA ILE A 89 8.39 -21.38 -3.32
C ILE A 89 9.16 -22.67 -3.05
N LYS A 90 9.11 -23.20 -1.84
CA LYS A 90 9.78 -24.45 -1.46
C LYS A 90 9.29 -25.63 -2.30
N ARG A 91 7.99 -25.72 -2.57
CA ARG A 91 7.43 -26.75 -3.41
C ARG A 91 7.88 -26.61 -4.88
N GLU A 92 7.97 -25.39 -5.38
CA GLU A 92 8.43 -25.11 -6.74
C GLU A 92 9.91 -25.45 -6.93
N SER A 93 10.70 -25.40 -5.86
CA SER A 93 12.14 -25.64 -5.88
C SER A 93 12.52 -27.11 -5.69
N SER A 94 11.57 -27.97 -5.34
CA SER A 94 11.84 -29.39 -5.09
C SER A 94 11.54 -30.28 -6.27
#